data_7687a1fac962e006118a3287ed6178bb
#
_entry.id   7687a1fac962e006118a3287ed6178bb
#
_cell.length_a   1.000
_cell.length_b   1.000
_cell.length_c   1.000
_cell.angle_alpha   90.00
_cell.angle_beta   90.00
_cell.angle_gamma   90.00
#
_symmetry.space_group_name_H-M   'P 1'
#
loop_
_entity.id
_entity.type
_entity.pdbx_description
1 polymer ?
#
loop_
_entity_poly.entity_id
_entity_poly.type
_entity_poly.pdbx_seq_one_letter_code
_entity_poly.pdbx_strand_id
1 'polypeptide(L)'
;RFWYDSHVALGFYSTLFLLIMALTGLTWSFGWYRSFAYGLFGGNTSKQAQTHETSLPQKENDARAKKGGKKQTDYTAWDKAVQEVQTKYTGYTSLRIEEKKIQVIQGQQLRRTDTLKFNPKSGEITEATTYAEVPRAQKLKGWFYAFHTGSWGGIYTKILYFLAAFIGGVL
;
A
#
# COMPACT_ATOMS: atom_id res chain seq x y z
N ARG A 1 -28.29 -1.27 34.22
CA ARG A 1 -28.27 -2.44 33.33
C ARG A 1 -27.93 -2.02 31.90
N PHE A 2 -28.66 -1.04 31.34
CA PHE A 2 -28.38 -0.53 29.97
C PHE A 2 -26.91 -0.10 29.74
N TRP A 3 -26.31 0.67 30.65
CA TRP A 3 -24.92 1.12 30.54
C TRP A 3 -23.92 -0.04 30.56
N TYR A 4 -24.16 -1.02 31.43
CA TYR A 4 -23.30 -2.22 31.48
C TYR A 4 -23.39 -3.04 30.18
N ASP A 5 -24.62 -3.29 29.71
CA ASP A 5 -24.85 -4.07 28.51
C ASP A 5 -24.24 -3.37 27.25
N SER A 6 -24.39 -2.03 27.19
CA SER A 6 -23.80 -1.22 26.15
C SER A 6 -22.27 -1.25 26.17
N HIS A 7 -21.66 -1.13 27.36
CA HIS A 7 -20.21 -1.22 27.53
C HIS A 7 -19.68 -2.57 27.05
N VAL A 8 -20.30 -3.66 27.44
CA VAL A 8 -19.89 -5.01 27.05
C VAL A 8 -20.02 -5.21 25.54
N ALA A 9 -21.16 -4.83 24.96
CA ALA A 9 -21.41 -5.00 23.53
C ALA A 9 -20.45 -4.14 22.68
N LEU A 10 -20.32 -2.85 22.98
CA LEU A 10 -19.45 -1.93 22.26
C LEU A 10 -17.98 -2.32 22.43
N GLY A 11 -17.56 -2.72 23.62
CA GLY A 11 -16.23 -3.21 23.91
C GLY A 11 -15.88 -4.46 23.09
N PHE A 12 -16.80 -5.42 23.03
CA PHE A 12 -16.61 -6.65 22.26
C PHE A 12 -16.40 -6.37 20.76
N TYR A 13 -17.30 -5.57 20.16
CA TYR A 13 -17.16 -5.23 18.73
C TYR A 13 -15.91 -4.39 18.44
N SER A 14 -15.61 -3.41 19.30
CA SER A 14 -14.39 -2.61 19.14
C SER A 14 -13.13 -3.47 19.23
N THR A 15 -13.07 -4.40 20.18
CA THR A 15 -11.95 -5.31 20.37
C THR A 15 -11.71 -6.17 19.11
N LEU A 16 -12.76 -6.63 18.43
CA LEU A 16 -12.63 -7.42 17.22
C LEU A 16 -11.88 -6.64 16.13
N PHE A 17 -12.25 -5.38 15.88
CA PHE A 17 -11.58 -4.53 14.90
C PHE A 17 -10.14 -4.18 15.31
N LEU A 18 -9.93 -3.85 16.58
CA LEU A 18 -8.60 -3.57 17.12
C LEU A 18 -7.68 -4.78 17.02
N LEU A 19 -8.22 -5.99 17.26
CA LEU A 19 -7.47 -7.23 17.09
C LEU A 19 -7.04 -7.44 15.64
N ILE A 20 -7.94 -7.22 14.67
CA ILE A 20 -7.60 -7.30 13.25
C ILE A 20 -6.49 -6.30 12.91
N MET A 21 -6.59 -5.06 13.39
CA MET A 21 -5.55 -4.04 13.20
C MET A 21 -4.22 -4.48 13.82
N ALA A 22 -4.23 -4.99 15.04
CA ALA A 22 -3.03 -5.46 15.73
C ALA A 22 -2.38 -6.64 14.99
N LEU A 23 -3.13 -7.68 14.66
CA LEU A 23 -2.63 -8.86 13.97
C LEU A 23 -2.06 -8.51 12.58
N THR A 24 -2.74 -7.65 11.84
CA THR A 24 -2.22 -7.20 10.54
C THR A 24 -1.00 -6.31 10.70
N GLY A 25 -0.96 -5.45 11.72
CA GLY A 25 0.20 -4.59 12.03
C GLY A 25 1.47 -5.37 12.39
N LEU A 26 1.34 -6.50 13.11
CA LEU A 26 2.46 -7.37 13.45
C LEU A 26 3.25 -7.87 12.23
N THR A 27 2.62 -7.95 11.06
CA THR A 27 3.31 -8.35 9.82
C THR A 27 4.42 -7.39 9.40
N TRP A 28 4.36 -6.12 9.82
CA TRP A 28 5.44 -5.15 9.57
C TRP A 28 6.49 -5.13 10.68
N SER A 29 6.09 -5.40 11.90
CA SER A 29 6.99 -5.34 13.05
C SER A 29 7.88 -6.58 13.17
N PHE A 30 7.35 -7.76 12.83
CA PHE A 30 8.05 -9.03 13.03
C PHE A 30 8.17 -9.86 11.75
N GLY A 31 9.41 -10.09 11.28
CA GLY A 31 9.69 -10.85 10.07
C GLY A 31 9.21 -12.32 10.17
N TRP A 32 9.37 -12.97 11.32
CA TRP A 32 8.90 -14.33 11.54
C TRP A 32 7.37 -14.44 11.48
N TYR A 33 6.66 -13.45 12.05
CA TYR A 33 5.20 -13.41 12.02
C TYR A 33 4.70 -13.18 10.58
N ARG A 34 5.36 -12.30 9.83
CA ARG A 34 5.06 -12.07 8.41
C ARG A 34 5.20 -13.37 7.60
N SER A 35 6.31 -14.11 7.80
CA SER A 35 6.54 -15.38 7.11
C SER A 35 5.48 -16.41 7.45
N PHE A 36 5.10 -16.50 8.71
CA PHE A 36 4.02 -17.38 9.19
C PHE A 36 2.67 -16.97 8.56
N ALA A 37 2.29 -15.70 8.69
CA ALA A 37 1.02 -15.19 8.18
C ALA A 37 0.90 -15.35 6.66
N TYR A 38 1.96 -15.05 5.91
CA TYR A 38 1.96 -15.22 4.45
C TYR A 38 1.94 -16.71 4.06
N GLY A 39 2.64 -17.57 4.79
CA GLY A 39 2.59 -19.01 4.58
C GLY A 39 1.19 -19.60 4.76
N LEU A 40 0.45 -19.14 5.77
CA LEU A 40 -0.93 -19.55 6.02
C LEU A 40 -1.87 -19.22 4.85
N PHE A 41 -1.63 -18.09 4.17
CA PHE A 41 -2.42 -17.66 3.01
C PHE A 41 -1.81 -18.06 1.65
N GLY A 42 -0.87 -18.99 1.64
CA GLY A 42 -0.26 -19.52 0.40
C GLY A 42 0.72 -18.58 -0.30
N GLY A 43 1.29 -17.63 0.44
CA GLY A 43 2.37 -16.76 -0.04
C GLY A 43 3.73 -17.40 0.21
N ASN A 44 4.42 -17.86 -0.84
CA ASN A 44 5.80 -18.32 -0.72
C ASN A 44 6.75 -17.14 -0.45
N THR A 45 7.27 -17.04 0.77
CA THR A 45 8.17 -15.97 1.22
C THR A 45 9.65 -16.26 0.99
N SER A 46 10.00 -17.43 0.49
CA SER A 46 11.38 -17.94 0.47
C SER A 46 12.38 -17.19 -0.43
N LYS A 47 11.95 -16.23 -1.26
CA LYS A 47 12.85 -15.45 -2.14
C LYS A 47 12.69 -13.92 -2.07
N GLN A 48 11.72 -13.38 -1.35
CA GLN A 48 11.47 -11.93 -1.31
C GLN A 48 11.76 -11.25 0.04
N ALA A 49 12.11 -12.00 1.07
CA ALA A 49 12.38 -11.45 2.39
C ALA A 49 13.68 -10.62 2.47
N GLN A 50 14.59 -10.75 1.50
CA GLN A 50 15.91 -10.10 1.54
C GLN A 50 16.04 -8.82 0.71
N THR A 51 15.06 -8.45 -0.11
CA THR A 51 15.24 -7.30 -1.01
C THR A 51 14.48 -6.03 -0.59
N HIS A 52 13.82 -6.01 0.56
CA HIS A 52 12.98 -4.86 0.96
C HIS A 52 13.07 -4.45 2.44
N GLU A 53 14.19 -4.76 3.10
CA GLU A 53 14.44 -4.22 4.45
C GLU A 53 15.03 -2.80 4.46
N THR A 54 15.17 -2.16 3.30
CA THR A 54 15.76 -0.82 3.24
C THR A 54 14.95 0.12 2.37
N SER A 55 13.70 0.40 2.76
CA SER A 55 13.04 1.64 2.32
C SER A 55 11.89 2.03 3.24
N LEU A 56 12.21 2.28 4.50
CA LEU A 56 11.52 3.33 5.23
C LEU A 56 12.09 4.65 4.69
N PRO A 57 11.28 5.66 4.38
CA PRO A 57 11.75 6.95 3.91
C PRO A 57 12.25 7.78 5.11
N GLN A 58 13.38 7.37 5.70
CA GLN A 58 13.97 8.06 6.86
C GLN A 58 15.35 8.64 6.58
N LYS A 59 15.74 8.79 5.31
CA LYS A 59 17.02 9.41 4.92
C LYS A 59 16.90 10.45 3.81
N GLU A 60 15.76 11.11 3.67
CA GLU A 60 15.63 12.18 2.68
C GLU A 60 15.88 13.58 3.26
N ASN A 61 16.07 13.71 4.57
CA ASN A 61 16.32 15.02 5.19
C ASN A 61 17.80 15.41 5.32
N ASP A 62 18.75 14.46 5.20
CA ASP A 62 20.18 14.80 5.40
C ASP A 62 20.97 14.95 4.09
N ALA A 63 20.39 14.58 2.94
CA ALA A 63 21.03 14.75 1.63
C ALA A 63 20.73 16.12 0.97
N ARG A 64 19.89 16.96 1.57
CA ARG A 64 19.50 18.27 1.00
C ARG A 64 20.51 19.38 1.21
N ALA A 65 21.58 19.12 1.97
CA ALA A 65 22.58 20.14 2.33
C ALA A 65 23.83 20.18 1.47
N LYS A 66 24.00 19.29 0.48
CA LYS A 66 25.21 19.33 -0.40
C LYS A 66 24.85 18.93 -1.84
N LYS A 67 24.41 19.88 -2.64
CA LYS A 67 24.82 20.15 -4.04
C LYS A 67 23.96 21.24 -4.64
N GLY A 68 24.46 22.44 -4.59
CA GLY A 68 24.01 23.54 -5.43
C GLY A 68 24.30 23.19 -6.91
N GLY A 69 23.24 23.14 -7.69
CA GLY A 69 23.24 22.86 -9.11
C GLY A 69 21.88 22.29 -9.46
N LYS A 70 20.85 23.18 -9.66
CA LYS A 70 19.60 22.77 -10.30
C LYS A 70 19.93 22.30 -11.70
N LYS A 71 20.25 21.00 -11.88
CA LYS A 71 20.04 20.34 -13.17
C LYS A 71 18.54 20.44 -13.43
N GLN A 72 18.15 21.22 -14.39
CA GLN A 72 16.78 21.26 -14.91
C GLN A 72 16.50 19.83 -15.40
N THR A 73 15.67 19.11 -14.66
CA THR A 73 15.29 17.74 -15.02
C THR A 73 14.37 17.88 -16.22
N ASP A 74 14.78 17.34 -17.35
CA ASP A 74 13.93 17.27 -18.54
C ASP A 74 12.84 16.23 -18.31
N TYR A 75 11.60 16.67 -18.18
CA TYR A 75 10.43 15.81 -17.95
C TYR A 75 9.75 15.35 -19.24
N THR A 76 10.28 15.72 -20.42
CA THR A 76 9.67 15.39 -21.73
C THR A 76 9.47 13.88 -21.91
N ALA A 77 10.45 13.08 -21.45
CA ALA A 77 10.35 11.61 -21.49
C ALA A 77 9.25 11.07 -20.56
N TRP A 78 9.05 11.73 -19.42
CA TRP A 78 7.99 11.38 -18.46
C TRP A 78 6.62 11.70 -19.03
N ASP A 79 6.47 12.86 -19.65
CA ASP A 79 5.22 13.28 -20.27
C ASP A 79 4.81 12.33 -21.39
N LYS A 80 5.77 11.88 -22.21
CA LYS A 80 5.55 10.87 -23.26
C LYS A 80 5.06 9.55 -22.66
N ALA A 81 5.73 9.05 -21.61
CA ALA A 81 5.32 7.81 -20.93
C ALA A 81 3.91 7.92 -20.31
N VAL A 82 3.59 9.08 -19.72
CA VAL A 82 2.26 9.34 -19.15
C VAL A 82 1.19 9.37 -20.24
N GLN A 83 1.43 10.02 -21.36
CA GLN A 83 0.49 10.08 -22.49
C GLN A 83 0.22 8.68 -23.04
N GLU A 84 1.25 7.84 -23.19
CA GLU A 84 1.08 6.46 -23.63
C GLU A 84 0.21 5.66 -22.64
N VAL A 85 0.44 5.82 -21.33
CA VAL A 85 -0.39 5.17 -20.30
C VAL A 85 -1.83 5.68 -20.34
N GLN A 86 -2.06 6.97 -20.49
CA GLN A 86 -3.41 7.56 -20.56
C GLN A 86 -4.19 7.08 -21.78
N THR A 87 -3.51 6.85 -22.88
CA THR A 87 -4.14 6.31 -24.10
C THR A 87 -4.52 4.84 -23.93
N LYS A 88 -3.67 4.06 -23.25
CA LYS A 88 -3.83 2.61 -23.08
C LYS A 88 -4.79 2.23 -21.96
N TYR A 89 -4.80 3.02 -20.88
CA TYR A 89 -5.61 2.73 -19.68
C TYR A 89 -6.75 3.74 -19.56
N THR A 90 -7.96 3.27 -19.81
CA THR A 90 -9.18 4.03 -19.58
C THR A 90 -9.79 3.66 -18.22
N GLY A 91 -10.25 4.65 -17.46
CA GLY A 91 -10.96 4.39 -16.19
C GLY A 91 -10.07 4.16 -14.96
N TYR A 92 -8.81 4.60 -14.98
CA TYR A 92 -7.96 4.61 -13.79
C TYR A 92 -8.40 5.71 -12.80
N THR A 93 -8.17 5.48 -11.51
CA THR A 93 -8.49 6.44 -10.45
C THR A 93 -7.34 7.43 -10.24
N SER A 94 -6.11 6.95 -10.30
CA SER A 94 -4.91 7.78 -10.15
C SER A 94 -3.68 7.13 -10.79
N LEU A 95 -2.72 7.97 -11.17
CA LEU A 95 -1.40 7.58 -11.63
C LEU A 95 -0.37 8.02 -10.60
N ARG A 96 0.51 7.12 -10.21
CA ARG A 96 1.68 7.43 -9.40
C ARG A 96 2.92 7.25 -10.26
N ILE A 97 3.67 8.31 -10.48
CA ILE A 97 4.87 8.31 -11.28
C ILE A 97 6.07 8.31 -10.34
N GLU A 98 6.96 7.36 -10.53
CA GLU A 98 8.26 7.25 -9.86
C GLU A 98 9.36 7.27 -10.92
N GLU A 99 10.60 7.43 -10.53
CA GLU A 99 11.75 7.67 -11.42
C GLU A 99 11.85 6.73 -12.65
N LYS A 100 11.42 5.46 -12.49
CA LYS A 100 11.52 4.42 -13.54
C LYS A 100 10.23 3.62 -13.73
N LYS A 101 9.15 3.99 -13.05
CA LYS A 101 7.90 3.24 -13.12
C LYS A 101 6.68 4.13 -12.95
N ILE A 102 5.61 3.75 -13.61
CA ILE A 102 4.29 4.33 -13.46
C ILE A 102 3.38 3.27 -12.86
N GLN A 103 2.71 3.61 -11.78
CA GLN A 103 1.68 2.76 -11.16
C GLN A 103 0.32 3.28 -11.54
N VAL A 104 -0.47 2.44 -12.20
CA VAL A 104 -1.84 2.72 -12.60
C VAL A 104 -2.76 2.12 -11.54
N ILE A 105 -3.43 2.98 -10.79
CA ILE A 105 -4.33 2.56 -9.71
C ILE A 105 -5.74 2.52 -10.26
N GLN A 106 -6.34 1.32 -10.28
CA GLN A 106 -7.68 1.09 -10.74
C GLN A 106 -8.64 0.95 -9.56
N GLY A 107 -9.69 1.76 -9.54
CA GLY A 107 -10.71 1.75 -8.49
C GLY A 107 -10.29 2.49 -7.22
N GLN A 108 -11.19 2.56 -6.24
CA GLN A 108 -10.97 3.27 -4.97
C GLN A 108 -9.98 2.57 -4.01
N GLN A 109 -9.53 1.37 -4.34
CA GLN A 109 -8.69 0.56 -3.49
C GLN A 109 -7.31 0.40 -4.12
N LEU A 110 -6.25 0.67 -3.34
CA LEU A 110 -4.84 0.45 -3.70
C LEU A 110 -4.48 -1.00 -4.07
N ARG A 111 -5.47 -1.89 -4.18
CA ARG A 111 -5.28 -3.33 -4.40
C ARG A 111 -5.06 -3.71 -5.85
N ARG A 112 -5.63 -2.94 -6.78
CA ARG A 112 -5.48 -3.20 -8.21
C ARG A 112 -4.56 -2.16 -8.81
N THR A 113 -3.27 -2.44 -8.74
CA THR A 113 -2.25 -1.55 -9.27
C THR A 113 -1.48 -2.29 -10.34
N ASP A 114 -1.58 -1.80 -11.57
CA ASP A 114 -0.71 -2.22 -12.65
C ASP A 114 0.56 -1.39 -12.59
N THR A 115 1.70 -2.02 -12.84
CA THR A 115 3.00 -1.36 -12.79
C THR A 115 3.64 -1.40 -14.16
N LEU A 116 3.95 -0.23 -14.70
CA LEU A 116 4.66 -0.09 -15.96
C LEU A 116 6.04 0.49 -15.67
N LYS A 117 7.08 -0.17 -16.17
CA LYS A 117 8.44 0.36 -16.15
C LYS A 117 8.68 1.11 -17.44
N PHE A 118 9.32 2.25 -17.37
CA PHE A 118 9.70 3.03 -18.53
C PHE A 118 11.16 3.47 -18.47
N ASN A 119 11.73 3.75 -19.63
CA ASN A 119 13.07 4.32 -19.73
C ASN A 119 12.99 5.83 -19.45
N PRO A 120 13.63 6.35 -18.39
CA PRO A 120 13.55 7.76 -18.02
C PRO A 120 14.18 8.72 -19.05
N LYS A 121 14.96 8.19 -20.02
CA LYS A 121 15.57 8.99 -21.09
C LYS A 121 14.72 9.06 -22.36
N SER A 122 14.08 7.94 -22.75
CA SER A 122 13.28 7.87 -23.99
C SER A 122 11.78 8.00 -23.76
N GLY A 123 11.32 7.75 -22.54
CA GLY A 123 9.90 7.69 -22.17
C GLY A 123 9.18 6.43 -22.64
N GLU A 124 9.90 5.47 -23.24
CA GLU A 124 9.29 4.23 -23.74
C GLU A 124 8.99 3.25 -22.62
N ILE A 125 7.82 2.62 -22.68
CA ILE A 125 7.42 1.58 -21.74
C ILE A 125 8.19 0.30 -22.08
N THR A 126 9.00 -0.17 -21.13
CA THR A 126 9.86 -1.37 -21.30
C THR A 126 9.21 -2.63 -20.77
N GLU A 127 8.37 -2.51 -19.76
CA GLU A 127 7.73 -3.66 -19.11
C GLU A 127 6.38 -3.23 -18.52
N ALA A 128 5.37 -4.02 -18.73
CA ALA A 128 4.05 -3.82 -18.13
C ALA A 128 3.67 -5.06 -17.32
N THR A 129 3.51 -4.92 -16.02
CA THR A 129 3.06 -5.99 -15.13
C THR A 129 1.65 -5.67 -14.65
N THR A 130 0.70 -6.48 -15.05
CA THR A 130 -0.69 -6.34 -14.62
C THR A 130 -0.88 -6.90 -13.21
N TYR A 131 -1.89 -6.42 -12.48
CA TYR A 131 -2.21 -6.95 -11.15
C TYR A 131 -2.46 -8.47 -11.15
N ALA A 132 -2.95 -9.03 -12.27
CA ALA A 132 -3.17 -10.47 -12.42
C ALA A 132 -1.85 -11.26 -12.27
N GLU A 133 -0.76 -10.74 -12.82
CA GLU A 133 0.55 -11.37 -12.87
C GLU A 133 1.37 -11.16 -11.59
N VAL A 134 0.95 -10.23 -10.72
CA VAL A 134 1.63 -9.96 -9.46
C VAL A 134 1.66 -11.20 -8.57
N PRO A 135 2.83 -11.59 -8.01
CA PRO A 135 2.96 -12.72 -7.10
C PRO A 135 2.02 -12.64 -5.90
N ARG A 136 1.53 -13.80 -5.44
CA ARG A 136 0.59 -13.88 -4.30
C ARG A 136 1.10 -13.17 -3.05
N ALA A 137 2.37 -13.33 -2.71
CA ALA A 137 2.97 -12.68 -1.55
C ALA A 137 2.86 -11.14 -1.61
N GLN A 138 3.02 -10.54 -2.79
CA GLN A 138 2.89 -9.09 -2.98
C GLN A 138 1.43 -8.65 -2.92
N LYS A 139 0.50 -9.45 -3.45
CA LYS A 139 -0.95 -9.22 -3.29
C LYS A 139 -1.35 -9.25 -1.80
N LEU A 140 -0.85 -10.23 -1.04
CA LEU A 140 -1.09 -10.35 0.39
C LEU A 140 -0.61 -9.11 1.16
N LYS A 141 0.57 -8.56 0.83
CA LYS A 141 1.04 -7.31 1.43
C LYS A 141 0.02 -6.18 1.28
N GLY A 142 -0.55 -6.02 0.09
CA GLY A 142 -1.60 -5.03 -0.18
C GLY A 142 -2.88 -5.30 0.63
N TRP A 143 -3.27 -6.56 0.79
CA TRP A 143 -4.42 -6.96 1.58
C TRP A 143 -4.22 -6.68 3.07
N PHE A 144 -3.10 -7.09 3.64
CA PHE A 144 -2.77 -6.79 5.04
C PHE A 144 -2.79 -5.28 5.30
N TYR A 145 -2.22 -4.48 4.39
CA TYR A 145 -2.28 -3.03 4.48
C TYR A 145 -3.72 -2.51 4.47
N ALA A 146 -4.56 -3.00 3.54
CA ALA A 146 -5.94 -2.57 3.43
C ALA A 146 -6.77 -2.94 4.67
N PHE A 147 -6.55 -4.10 5.25
CA PHE A 147 -7.19 -4.50 6.51
C PHE A 147 -6.66 -3.71 7.70
N HIS A 148 -5.36 -3.45 7.77
CA HIS A 148 -4.79 -2.66 8.85
C HIS A 148 -5.33 -1.22 8.88
N THR A 149 -5.47 -0.60 7.72
CA THR A 149 -5.91 0.80 7.58
C THR A 149 -7.42 0.96 7.42
N GLY A 150 -8.18 -0.13 7.38
CA GLY A 150 -9.62 -0.09 7.10
C GLY A 150 -9.97 0.36 5.69
N SER A 151 -9.02 0.37 4.74
CA SER A 151 -9.28 0.87 3.39
C SER A 151 -9.93 -0.15 2.44
N TRP A 152 -10.17 -1.38 2.90
CA TRP A 152 -10.71 -2.48 2.08
C TRP A 152 -12.14 -2.26 1.58
N GLY A 153 -12.99 -1.52 2.27
CA GLY A 153 -14.37 -1.17 1.91
C GLY A 153 -14.57 0.35 1.70
N GLY A 154 -13.48 1.10 1.42
CA GLY A 154 -13.55 2.54 1.15
C GLY A 154 -13.79 3.39 2.39
N ILE A 155 -14.60 4.44 2.26
CA ILE A 155 -14.83 5.40 3.34
C ILE A 155 -15.62 4.78 4.51
N TYR A 156 -16.56 3.89 4.23
CA TYR A 156 -17.39 3.28 5.26
C TYR A 156 -16.59 2.45 6.25
N THR A 157 -15.67 1.64 5.75
CA THR A 157 -14.81 0.82 6.62
C THR A 157 -13.79 1.68 7.37
N LYS A 158 -13.30 2.77 6.81
CA LYS A 158 -12.46 3.73 7.52
C LYS A 158 -13.19 4.38 8.69
N ILE A 159 -14.45 4.80 8.48
CA ILE A 159 -15.28 5.34 9.54
C ILE A 159 -15.52 4.29 10.63
N LEU A 160 -15.83 3.05 10.25
CA LEU A 160 -16.03 1.95 11.19
C LEU A 160 -14.78 1.69 12.04
N TYR A 161 -13.60 1.66 11.43
CA TYR A 161 -12.32 1.50 12.13
C TYR A 161 -12.02 2.67 13.06
N PHE A 162 -12.30 3.90 12.62
CA PHE A 162 -12.18 5.08 13.46
C PHE A 162 -13.09 4.99 14.69
N LEU A 163 -14.37 4.65 14.50
CA LEU A 163 -15.32 4.48 15.60
C LEU A 163 -14.89 3.37 16.56
N ALA A 164 -14.43 2.24 16.04
CA ALA A 164 -13.94 1.14 16.88
C ALA A 164 -12.74 1.56 17.72
N ALA A 165 -11.77 2.29 17.13
CA ALA A 165 -10.61 2.81 17.85
C ALA A 165 -11.01 3.88 18.88
N PHE A 166 -11.93 4.77 18.52
CA PHE A 166 -12.44 5.81 19.43
C PHE A 166 -13.19 5.20 20.62
N ILE A 167 -14.12 4.29 20.37
CA ILE A 167 -14.88 3.60 21.41
C ILE A 167 -13.93 2.81 22.32
N GLY A 168 -13.02 2.03 21.74
CA GLY A 168 -12.04 1.26 22.53
C GLY A 168 -11.07 2.10 23.34
N GLY A 169 -10.86 3.38 22.95
CA GLY A 169 -10.05 4.32 23.72
C GLY A 169 -10.80 5.10 24.81
N VAL A 170 -12.14 5.13 24.74
CA VAL A 170 -13.01 5.83 25.71
C VAL A 170 -13.55 4.88 26.77
N LEU A 171 -13.76 3.59 26.45
CA LEU A 171 -14.23 2.56 27.37
C LEU A 171 -13.15 2.15 28.37
#